data_56210b980d7c9e8b220aafa24b91d19a
#
_entry.id   56210b980d7c9e8b220aafa24b91d19a
#
_cell.length_a   1.000
_cell.length_b   1.000
_cell.length_c   1.000
_cell.angle_alpha   90.00
_cell.angle_beta   90.00
_cell.angle_gamma   90.00
#
_symmetry.space_group_name_H-M   'P 1'
#
loop_
_entity.id
_entity.type
_entity.pdbx_description
1 polymer ?
#
loop_
_entity_poly.entity_id
_entity_poly.type
_entity_poly.pdbx_seq_one_letter_code
_entity_poly.pdbx_strand_id
1 'polypeptide(L)'
;GGGGSGGGWVALLGAPPPAMAARIAQLPPVRDEPPVDEAREVQARGALRLRDFVRQWRGPLAIGLALVGLDALLGLAGPLLVRSGIDDGVVGHDGLALLGASLAFLAVTLVAWWDQWAETIWTGRTGESMLYALRVRLFAHLQRLGMDFYEREPAGRIVTRMTSDIQTLSQLLQNGLVSALVGVASVLGIAAVLFALNVRLALAALAVLPVLGAATVGYRLVAARAYDRQREQVAAVNAHLQESVAGVKVVQALGREQAGLETFQEIGLAYRRASLTALGVQALYVALADLLATVATVAVLWVGGDLVRSHALAVGALVAFLLYVTQLFAPVQQLAQTYDTYQRALAGLRKISGVLAEEPSVASRPGAQRVARLRGELALAGVSFRYPGASRLALAEVDLEIAAGQRLALVGETGAGKSTLLKLLARFLDPTEGRVLADGMDLRDLDLQSYRAQLGFVPQEPFLFSATIRENIAFGRPGASRADVEAAARAVGAHEAIEALPGGYEHVVGERGRSLSAGERQLVCLARALLVDPAVLLLDEATANLDPALDAQVQAAITAVATGRTTVVIAHRLSTAEQMDRVVVVASGRVLEDGTHAELVGAGGWYQRSWEATRAALAAGSAGAGDAATAVG
;
A
#
# COMPACT_ATOMS: atom_id res chain seq x y z
N GLY A 1 6.42 14.31 -14.28
CA GLY A 1 5.72 13.19 -13.88
C GLY A 1 6.49 12.06 -13.39
N GLY A 2 6.73 11.29 -12.66
CA GLY A 2 7.44 10.11 -12.23
C GLY A 2 6.98 9.73 -10.82
N GLY A 3 5.74 9.32 -10.68
CA GLY A 3 5.23 8.73 -9.47
C GLY A 3 5.45 7.23 -9.54
N GLY A 4 6.42 6.71 -8.84
CA GLY A 4 6.48 5.28 -8.65
C GLY A 4 7.89 4.75 -8.55
N SER A 5 8.46 4.77 -7.41
CA SER A 5 9.45 3.80 -6.90
C SER A 5 10.29 4.39 -5.75
N GLY A 6 9.66 5.07 -4.81
CA GLY A 6 10.37 5.46 -3.58
C GLY A 6 10.86 4.28 -2.75
N GLY A 7 10.26 3.10 -2.89
CA GLY A 7 10.67 1.88 -2.18
C GLY A 7 11.83 1.11 -2.82
N GLY A 8 11.96 1.19 -4.16
CA GLY A 8 13.03 0.47 -4.88
C GLY A 8 14.42 1.07 -4.70
N TRP A 9 14.50 2.38 -4.56
CA TRP A 9 15.77 3.07 -4.36
C TRP A 9 16.36 2.89 -2.95
N VAL A 10 15.51 2.77 -1.93
CA VAL A 10 15.99 2.49 -0.55
C VAL A 10 16.56 1.07 -0.45
N ALA A 11 15.99 0.11 -1.15
CA ALA A 11 16.54 -1.25 -1.23
C ALA A 11 17.83 -1.33 -2.06
N LEU A 12 18.01 -0.45 -3.07
CA LEU A 12 19.21 -0.36 -3.89
C LEU A 12 20.37 0.40 -3.21
N LEU A 13 20.06 1.30 -2.27
CA LEU A 13 21.08 2.08 -1.56
C LEU A 13 21.73 1.33 -0.39
N GLY A 14 21.20 0.14 -0.03
CA GLY A 14 21.70 -0.61 1.11
C GLY A 14 21.51 0.11 2.44
N ALA A 15 21.99 -0.49 3.54
CA ALA A 15 22.05 0.21 4.82
C ALA A 15 22.92 1.48 4.68
N PRO A 16 22.53 2.61 5.29
CA PRO A 16 23.32 3.84 5.20
C PRO A 16 24.76 3.57 5.67
N PRO A 17 25.78 4.20 5.05
CA PRO A 17 27.16 4.06 5.48
C PRO A 17 27.28 4.25 7.01
N PRO A 18 28.16 3.52 7.70
CA PRO A 18 28.25 3.56 9.17
C PRO A 18 28.36 4.99 9.75
N ALA A 19 29.08 5.88 9.04
CA ALA A 19 29.21 7.27 9.43
C ALA A 19 27.88 8.06 9.31
N MET A 20 27.03 7.73 8.33
CA MET A 20 25.71 8.33 8.16
C MET A 20 24.71 7.77 9.16
N ALA A 21 24.74 6.45 9.41
CA ALA A 21 23.93 5.82 10.45
C ALA A 21 24.25 6.38 11.85
N ALA A 22 25.53 6.59 12.17
CA ALA A 22 25.95 7.21 13.42
C ALA A 22 25.48 8.67 13.53
N ARG A 23 25.48 9.44 12.44
CA ARG A 23 24.93 10.82 12.43
C ARG A 23 23.41 10.83 12.59
N ILE A 24 22.70 9.89 11.95
CA ILE A 24 21.24 9.75 12.09
C ILE A 24 20.88 9.38 13.54
N ALA A 25 21.64 8.46 14.15
CA ALA A 25 21.44 8.07 15.56
C ALA A 25 21.70 9.21 16.58
N GLN A 26 22.48 10.22 16.20
CA GLN A 26 22.76 11.40 17.02
C GLN A 26 21.72 12.52 16.86
N LEU A 27 20.83 12.42 15.86
CA LEU A 27 19.74 13.38 15.72
C LEU A 27 18.80 13.27 16.92
N PRO A 28 18.37 14.42 17.50
CA PRO A 28 17.41 14.37 18.59
C PRO A 28 16.15 13.62 18.13
N PRO A 29 15.57 12.78 18.99
CA PRO A 29 14.33 12.07 18.64
C PRO A 29 13.25 13.10 18.28
N VAL A 30 12.55 12.85 17.17
CA VAL A 30 11.42 13.68 16.77
C VAL A 30 10.35 13.54 17.85
N ARG A 31 10.16 14.62 18.65
CA ARG A 31 9.19 14.68 19.75
C ARG A 31 7.79 15.11 19.29
N ASP A 32 7.56 15.21 18.00
CA ASP A 32 6.30 15.65 17.44
C ASP A 32 5.35 14.44 17.33
N GLU A 33 4.66 14.13 18.42
CA GLU A 33 3.61 13.12 18.41
C GLU A 33 2.37 13.72 17.73
N PRO A 34 1.84 13.10 16.67
CA PRO A 34 0.63 13.61 16.03
C PRO A 34 -0.54 13.55 17.01
N PRO A 35 -1.40 14.59 17.10
CA PRO A 35 -2.58 14.61 17.96
C PRO A 35 -3.68 13.69 17.42
N VAL A 36 -3.40 12.37 17.34
CA VAL A 36 -4.28 11.33 16.79
C VAL A 36 -4.64 10.34 17.87
N ASP A 37 -5.91 10.09 18.07
CA ASP A 37 -6.40 8.98 18.89
C ASP A 37 -6.29 7.68 18.10
N GLU A 38 -5.12 7.03 18.18
CA GLU A 38 -4.83 5.77 17.48
C GLU A 38 -5.81 4.66 17.86
N ALA A 39 -6.20 4.57 19.12
CA ALA A 39 -7.13 3.55 19.60
C ALA A 39 -8.49 3.68 18.90
N ARG A 40 -8.95 4.89 18.71
CA ARG A 40 -10.17 5.20 17.96
C ARG A 40 -10.05 4.84 16.49
N GLU A 41 -8.94 5.18 15.83
CA GLU A 41 -8.74 4.88 14.42
C GLU A 41 -8.59 3.36 14.19
N VAL A 42 -7.92 2.65 15.08
CA VAL A 42 -7.81 1.18 15.07
C VAL A 42 -9.19 0.53 15.22
N GLN A 43 -10.09 1.08 16.05
CA GLN A 43 -11.44 0.53 16.24
C GLN A 43 -12.45 0.95 15.17
N ALA A 44 -12.14 1.97 14.36
CA ALA A 44 -13.05 2.49 13.35
C ALA A 44 -13.42 1.41 12.33
N ARG A 45 -14.70 1.32 12.00
CA ARG A 45 -15.26 0.33 11.06
C ARG A 45 -16.07 1.02 9.97
N GLY A 46 -16.17 0.35 8.81
CA GLY A 46 -17.00 0.76 7.68
C GLY A 46 -16.39 1.86 6.81
N ALA A 47 -17.10 2.18 5.73
CA ALA A 47 -16.67 3.12 4.70
C ALA A 47 -16.24 4.48 5.28
N LEU A 48 -15.22 5.09 4.69
CA LEU A 48 -14.76 6.42 5.06
C LEU A 48 -15.77 7.46 4.59
N ARG A 49 -16.51 8.06 5.52
CA ARG A 49 -17.33 9.25 5.24
C ARG A 49 -16.45 10.48 5.40
N LEU A 50 -16.09 11.10 4.29
CA LEU A 50 -15.20 12.28 4.27
C LEU A 50 -15.67 13.37 5.22
N ARG A 51 -16.97 13.63 5.29
CA ARG A 51 -17.57 14.64 6.19
C ARG A 51 -17.24 14.37 7.66
N ASP A 52 -17.36 13.10 8.10
CA ASP A 52 -17.13 12.75 9.50
C ASP A 52 -15.63 12.76 9.83
N PHE A 53 -14.81 12.36 8.87
CA PHE A 53 -13.35 12.44 8.96
C PHE A 53 -12.87 13.89 9.08
N VAL A 54 -13.30 14.78 8.19
CA VAL A 54 -12.93 16.20 8.22
C VAL A 54 -13.46 16.90 9.48
N ARG A 55 -14.65 16.51 9.98
CA ARG A 55 -15.24 17.10 11.19
C ARG A 55 -14.37 16.91 12.44
N GLN A 56 -13.56 15.86 12.51
CA GLN A 56 -12.64 15.65 13.63
C GLN A 56 -11.53 16.71 13.65
N TRP A 57 -11.16 17.26 12.49
CA TRP A 57 -10.07 18.20 12.28
C TRP A 57 -10.54 19.66 12.16
N ARG A 58 -11.82 19.93 12.49
CA ARG A 58 -12.42 21.26 12.32
C ARG A 58 -11.64 22.40 12.98
N GLY A 59 -11.05 22.16 14.16
CA GLY A 59 -10.26 23.17 14.87
C GLY A 59 -8.96 23.51 14.11
N PRO A 60 -8.06 22.56 13.88
CA PRO A 60 -6.85 22.77 13.08
C PRO A 60 -7.13 23.32 11.67
N LEU A 61 -8.19 22.85 11.00
CA LEU A 61 -8.58 23.34 9.68
C LEU A 61 -9.09 24.79 9.73
N ALA A 62 -9.82 25.20 10.78
CA ALA A 62 -10.27 26.57 10.95
C ALA A 62 -9.10 27.54 11.15
N ILE A 63 -8.06 27.15 11.91
CA ILE A 63 -6.83 27.95 12.06
C ILE A 63 -6.11 28.06 10.72
N GLY A 64 -5.95 26.94 9.99
CA GLY A 64 -5.36 26.96 8.65
C GLY A 64 -6.13 27.90 7.71
N LEU A 65 -7.47 27.85 7.72
CA LEU A 65 -8.31 28.75 6.92
C LEU A 65 -8.16 30.22 7.32
N ALA A 66 -7.96 30.51 8.61
CA ALA A 66 -7.72 31.86 9.08
C ALA A 66 -6.38 32.42 8.59
N LEU A 67 -5.31 31.61 8.63
CA LEU A 67 -3.99 31.96 8.06
C LEU A 67 -4.09 32.20 6.55
N VAL A 68 -4.73 31.29 5.80
CA VAL A 68 -5.02 31.47 4.36
C VAL A 68 -5.77 32.79 4.08
N GLY A 69 -6.75 33.12 4.91
CA GLY A 69 -7.49 34.39 4.80
C GLY A 69 -6.58 35.61 5.09
N LEU A 70 -5.69 35.49 6.05
CA LEU A 70 -4.72 36.54 6.38
C LEU A 70 -3.72 36.74 5.24
N ASP A 71 -3.17 35.66 4.67
CA ASP A 71 -2.27 35.72 3.50
C ASP A 71 -2.93 36.47 2.34
N ALA A 72 -4.18 36.11 2.00
CA ALA A 72 -4.92 36.78 0.95
C ALA A 72 -5.12 38.29 1.22
N LEU A 73 -5.41 38.69 2.47
CA LEU A 73 -5.55 40.08 2.86
C LEU A 73 -4.23 40.86 2.80
N LEU A 74 -3.14 40.24 3.27
CA LEU A 74 -1.80 40.84 3.24
C LEU A 74 -1.33 41.04 1.79
N GLY A 75 -1.64 40.09 0.89
CA GLY A 75 -1.34 40.20 -0.53
C GLY A 75 -2.04 41.37 -1.21
N LEU A 76 -3.26 41.75 -0.73
CA LEU A 76 -4.00 42.92 -1.22
C LEU A 76 -3.45 44.25 -0.68
N ALA A 77 -2.78 44.26 0.47
CA ALA A 77 -2.30 45.48 1.09
C ALA A 77 -1.11 46.12 0.33
N GLY A 78 -0.23 45.29 -0.26
CA GLY A 78 0.99 45.77 -0.92
C GLY A 78 0.77 46.86 -1.97
N PRO A 79 -0.02 46.59 -3.05
CA PRO A 79 -0.29 47.61 -4.07
C PRO A 79 -1.01 48.86 -3.55
N LEU A 80 -1.85 48.76 -2.51
CA LEU A 80 -2.49 49.94 -1.88
C LEU A 80 -1.49 50.83 -1.17
N LEU A 81 -0.50 50.25 -0.50
CA LEU A 81 0.58 50.98 0.17
C LEU A 81 1.52 51.65 -0.86
N VAL A 82 1.79 50.96 -1.98
CA VAL A 82 2.52 51.58 -3.09
C VAL A 82 1.74 52.76 -3.66
N ARG A 83 0.42 52.64 -3.82
CA ARG A 83 -0.42 53.74 -4.22
C ARG A 83 -0.28 54.95 -3.31
N SER A 84 -0.48 54.80 -1.99
CA SER A 84 -0.38 55.92 -1.03
C SER A 84 1.04 56.51 -1.02
N GLY A 85 2.07 55.71 -1.09
CA GLY A 85 3.45 56.17 -1.16
C GLY A 85 3.72 57.05 -2.41
N ILE A 86 3.09 56.72 -3.56
CA ILE A 86 3.22 57.52 -4.77
C ILE A 86 2.34 58.77 -4.72
N ASP A 87 1.06 58.64 -4.39
CA ASP A 87 0.11 59.74 -4.46
C ASP A 87 0.41 60.79 -3.37
N ASP A 88 0.58 60.39 -2.12
CA ASP A 88 0.80 61.28 -0.97
C ASP A 88 2.28 61.67 -0.82
N GLY A 89 3.19 60.68 -0.99
CA GLY A 89 4.63 60.87 -0.75
C GLY A 89 5.34 61.54 -1.91
N VAL A 90 5.24 60.96 -3.15
CA VAL A 90 5.99 61.45 -4.30
C VAL A 90 5.27 62.62 -4.97
N VAL A 91 4.00 62.49 -5.34
CA VAL A 91 3.22 63.54 -6.01
C VAL A 91 2.86 64.63 -5.02
N GLY A 92 2.50 64.31 -3.80
CA GLY A 92 2.21 65.26 -2.71
C GLY A 92 3.45 65.93 -2.13
N HIS A 93 4.68 65.51 -2.51
CA HIS A 93 5.96 66.03 -2.01
C HIS A 93 6.10 65.91 -0.49
N ASP A 94 5.44 64.91 0.16
CA ASP A 94 5.54 64.64 1.59
C ASP A 94 6.48 63.47 1.89
N GLY A 95 7.70 63.82 2.32
CA GLY A 95 8.70 62.81 2.66
C GLY A 95 8.34 61.94 3.87
N LEU A 96 7.51 62.42 4.80
CA LEU A 96 7.04 61.64 5.93
C LEU A 96 5.98 60.62 5.49
N ALA A 97 5.08 61.02 4.60
CA ALA A 97 4.11 60.10 3.99
C ALA A 97 4.79 58.97 3.20
N LEU A 98 5.84 59.31 2.42
CA LEU A 98 6.63 58.33 1.70
C LEU A 98 7.36 57.35 2.64
N LEU A 99 8.00 57.86 3.71
CA LEU A 99 8.65 57.05 4.72
C LEU A 99 7.65 56.13 5.44
N GLY A 100 6.48 56.66 5.80
CA GLY A 100 5.40 55.93 6.45
C GLY A 100 4.87 54.79 5.57
N ALA A 101 4.58 55.08 4.28
CA ALA A 101 4.16 54.04 3.31
C ALA A 101 5.22 52.95 3.11
N SER A 102 6.50 53.35 3.04
CA SER A 102 7.61 52.41 2.88
C SER A 102 7.80 51.50 4.10
N LEU A 103 7.74 52.05 5.31
CA LEU A 103 7.78 51.29 6.55
C LEU A 103 6.57 50.38 6.71
N ALA A 104 5.37 50.84 6.38
CA ALA A 104 4.15 50.04 6.38
C ALA A 104 4.26 48.87 5.37
N PHE A 105 4.77 49.13 4.18
CA PHE A 105 5.01 48.07 3.16
C PHE A 105 5.99 47.02 3.67
N LEU A 106 7.10 47.46 4.30
CA LEU A 106 8.06 46.55 4.91
C LEU A 106 7.41 45.71 6.04
N ALA A 107 6.65 46.36 6.92
CA ALA A 107 5.95 45.69 8.00
C ALA A 107 4.94 44.63 7.49
N VAL A 108 4.12 44.98 6.48
CA VAL A 108 3.19 44.05 5.85
C VAL A 108 3.94 42.89 5.20
N THR A 109 5.05 43.15 4.53
CA THR A 109 5.88 42.09 3.93
C THR A 109 6.47 41.15 4.96
N LEU A 110 6.95 41.66 6.10
CA LEU A 110 7.48 40.85 7.21
C LEU A 110 6.38 39.99 7.86
N VAL A 111 5.18 40.58 8.03
CA VAL A 111 4.02 39.83 8.55
C VAL A 111 3.57 38.75 7.55
N ALA A 112 3.53 39.09 6.26
CA ALA A 112 3.19 38.12 5.22
C ALA A 112 4.21 36.95 5.15
N TRP A 113 5.50 37.26 5.28
CA TRP A 113 6.55 36.22 5.35
C TRP A 113 6.37 35.30 6.57
N TRP A 114 6.06 35.89 7.74
CA TRP A 114 5.79 35.11 8.95
C TRP A 114 4.50 34.27 8.81
N ASP A 115 3.45 34.85 8.26
CA ASP A 115 2.17 34.17 8.02
C ASP A 115 2.32 32.99 7.07
N GLN A 116 3.02 33.16 5.94
CA GLN A 116 3.31 32.10 4.99
C GLN A 116 4.11 30.95 5.62
N TRP A 117 5.08 31.29 6.49
CA TRP A 117 5.81 30.29 7.26
C TRP A 117 4.88 29.52 8.22
N ALA A 118 4.06 30.23 8.99
CA ALA A 118 3.12 29.67 9.94
C ALA A 118 2.05 28.83 9.24
N GLU A 119 1.49 29.33 8.13
CA GLU A 119 0.52 28.64 7.28
C GLU A 119 1.09 27.30 6.74
N THR A 120 2.30 27.34 6.17
CA THR A 120 2.93 26.16 5.60
C THR A 120 3.17 25.09 6.67
N ILE A 121 3.68 25.46 7.84
CA ILE A 121 3.90 24.51 8.94
C ILE A 121 2.58 23.97 9.48
N TRP A 122 1.61 24.85 9.71
CA TRP A 122 0.33 24.46 10.32
C TRP A 122 -0.48 23.54 9.41
N THR A 123 -0.63 23.92 8.15
CA THR A 123 -1.36 23.10 7.16
C THR A 123 -0.65 21.80 6.86
N GLY A 124 0.69 21.83 6.79
CA GLY A 124 1.51 20.64 6.62
C GLY A 124 1.36 19.66 7.78
N ARG A 125 1.50 20.13 9.03
CA ARG A 125 1.29 19.29 10.23
C ARG A 125 -0.12 18.72 10.32
N THR A 126 -1.12 19.55 10.07
CA THR A 126 -2.52 19.10 10.07
C THR A 126 -2.76 18.04 8.99
N GLY A 127 -2.28 18.27 7.79
CA GLY A 127 -2.38 17.33 6.68
C GLY A 127 -1.69 15.99 6.98
N GLU A 128 -0.44 16.01 7.46
CA GLU A 128 0.27 14.78 7.83
C GLU A 128 -0.39 14.03 8.99
N SER A 129 -0.93 14.73 9.99
CA SER A 129 -1.67 14.08 11.08
C SER A 129 -2.95 13.40 10.59
N MET A 130 -3.68 14.04 9.66
CA MET A 130 -4.86 13.43 9.02
C MET A 130 -4.48 12.17 8.21
N LEU A 131 -3.37 12.21 7.49
CA LEU A 131 -2.90 11.08 6.70
C LEU A 131 -2.36 9.95 7.57
N TYR A 132 -1.70 10.29 8.68
CA TYR A 132 -1.30 9.30 9.67
C TYR A 132 -2.51 8.57 10.25
N ALA A 133 -3.55 9.29 10.67
CA ALA A 133 -4.80 8.70 11.13
C ALA A 133 -5.42 7.76 10.09
N LEU A 134 -5.43 8.18 8.81
CA LEU A 134 -5.94 7.37 7.71
C LEU A 134 -5.10 6.11 7.47
N ARG A 135 -3.76 6.22 7.55
CA ARG A 135 -2.85 5.06 7.42
C ARG A 135 -3.07 4.05 8.53
N VAL A 136 -3.17 4.51 9.78
CA VAL A 136 -3.44 3.64 10.95
C VAL A 136 -4.77 2.93 10.76
N ARG A 137 -5.84 3.66 10.41
CA ARG A 137 -7.17 3.10 10.17
C ARG A 137 -7.17 2.06 9.04
N LEU A 138 -6.54 2.39 7.90
CA LEU A 138 -6.48 1.49 6.75
C LEU A 138 -5.68 0.24 7.07
N PHE A 139 -4.52 0.37 7.73
CA PHE A 139 -3.70 -0.75 8.11
C PHE A 139 -4.40 -1.67 9.13
N ALA A 140 -5.01 -1.08 10.16
CA ALA A 140 -5.79 -1.85 11.14
C ALA A 140 -6.99 -2.58 10.50
N HIS A 141 -7.61 -1.96 9.50
CA HIS A 141 -8.69 -2.59 8.75
C HIS A 141 -8.19 -3.75 7.89
N LEU A 142 -7.08 -3.56 7.15
CA LEU A 142 -6.43 -4.61 6.37
C LEU A 142 -6.09 -5.82 7.24
N GLN A 143 -5.55 -5.64 8.45
CA GLN A 143 -5.23 -6.74 9.36
C GLN A 143 -6.47 -7.56 9.81
N ARG A 144 -7.68 -7.04 9.64
CA ARG A 144 -8.94 -7.72 9.98
C ARG A 144 -9.61 -8.41 8.81
N LEU A 145 -9.25 -8.07 7.58
CA LEU A 145 -9.83 -8.68 6.38
C LEU A 145 -9.48 -10.16 6.27
N GLY A 146 -10.38 -10.94 5.71
CA GLY A 146 -10.21 -12.37 5.50
C GLY A 146 -9.22 -12.69 4.37
N MET A 147 -8.78 -13.94 4.30
CA MET A 147 -7.87 -14.42 3.25
C MET A 147 -8.46 -14.32 1.84
N ASP A 148 -9.77 -14.39 1.70
CA ASP A 148 -10.50 -14.20 0.45
C ASP A 148 -10.26 -12.83 -0.20
N PHE A 149 -10.07 -11.79 0.61
CA PHE A 149 -9.66 -10.47 0.13
C PHE A 149 -8.25 -10.50 -0.46
N TYR A 150 -7.30 -11.11 0.24
CA TYR A 150 -5.89 -11.18 -0.18
C TYR A 150 -5.67 -12.11 -1.39
N GLU A 151 -6.53 -13.10 -1.58
CA GLU A 151 -6.53 -13.95 -2.78
C GLU A 151 -7.07 -13.23 -4.02
N ARG A 152 -8.03 -12.31 -3.84
CA ARG A 152 -8.59 -11.49 -4.94
C ARG A 152 -7.74 -10.27 -5.28
N GLU A 153 -7.15 -9.62 -4.27
CA GLU A 153 -6.40 -8.37 -4.42
C GLU A 153 -4.90 -8.62 -4.42
N PRO A 154 -4.19 -8.33 -5.54
CA PRO A 154 -2.74 -8.44 -5.58
C PRO A 154 -2.06 -7.54 -4.54
N ALA A 155 -1.04 -8.05 -3.86
CA ALA A 155 -0.30 -7.33 -2.82
C ALA A 155 0.22 -5.96 -3.29
N GLY A 156 0.70 -5.86 -4.53
CA GLY A 156 1.16 -4.60 -5.13
C GLY A 156 0.06 -3.53 -5.20
N ARG A 157 -1.21 -3.92 -5.40
CA ARG A 157 -2.34 -2.99 -5.41
C ARG A 157 -2.64 -2.45 -4.01
N ILE A 158 -2.52 -3.31 -2.99
CA ILE A 158 -2.69 -2.92 -1.58
C ILE A 158 -1.59 -1.93 -1.18
N VAL A 159 -0.33 -2.23 -1.53
CA VAL A 159 0.81 -1.33 -1.29
C VAL A 159 0.59 0.02 -1.99
N THR A 160 0.13 0.05 -3.24
CA THR A 160 -0.17 1.29 -3.97
C THR A 160 -1.23 2.13 -3.25
N ARG A 161 -2.28 1.50 -2.67
CA ARG A 161 -3.30 2.20 -1.88
C ARG A 161 -2.72 2.82 -0.61
N MET A 162 -1.81 2.10 0.07
CA MET A 162 -1.15 2.57 1.31
C MET A 162 -0.09 3.66 1.06
N THR A 163 0.46 3.74 -0.15
CA THR A 163 1.53 4.67 -0.51
C THR A 163 1.03 5.78 -1.45
N SER A 164 0.98 5.55 -2.75
CA SER A 164 0.75 6.60 -3.74
C SER A 164 -0.68 7.17 -3.73
N ASP A 165 -1.72 6.37 -3.43
CA ASP A 165 -3.07 6.91 -3.34
C ASP A 165 -3.20 7.84 -2.11
N ILE A 166 -2.60 7.47 -0.96
CA ILE A 166 -2.53 8.35 0.22
C ILE A 166 -1.64 9.57 -0.06
N GLN A 167 -0.51 9.42 -0.75
CA GLN A 167 0.36 10.54 -1.11
C GLN A 167 -0.35 11.57 -2.00
N THR A 168 -1.23 11.13 -2.89
CA THR A 168 -2.05 12.03 -3.71
C THR A 168 -3.04 12.83 -2.86
N LEU A 169 -3.59 12.23 -1.81
CA LEU A 169 -4.40 12.95 -0.81
C LEU A 169 -3.56 13.97 -0.04
N SER A 170 -2.31 13.62 0.33
CA SER A 170 -1.37 14.55 0.95
C SER A 170 -1.18 15.81 0.10
N GLN A 171 -0.87 15.63 -1.17
CA GLN A 171 -0.67 16.74 -2.11
C GLN A 171 -1.90 17.65 -2.21
N LEU A 172 -3.11 17.07 -2.19
CA LEU A 172 -4.33 17.88 -2.20
C LEU A 172 -4.51 18.67 -0.89
N LEU A 173 -4.33 18.02 0.26
CA LEU A 173 -4.57 18.65 1.55
C LEU A 173 -3.53 19.72 1.88
N GLN A 174 -2.25 19.47 1.59
CA GLN A 174 -1.16 20.39 1.96
C GLN A 174 -1.03 21.56 0.98
N ASN A 175 -1.12 21.29 -0.32
CA ASN A 175 -0.86 22.30 -1.34
C ASN A 175 -2.11 22.66 -2.14
N GLY A 176 -2.89 21.67 -2.55
CA GLY A 176 -3.99 21.88 -3.48
C GLY A 176 -5.16 22.67 -2.90
N LEU A 177 -5.63 22.32 -1.71
CA LEU A 177 -6.77 22.97 -1.08
C LEU A 177 -6.41 24.39 -0.63
N VAL A 178 -5.25 24.56 -0.02
CA VAL A 178 -4.71 25.87 0.40
C VAL A 178 -4.57 26.78 -0.80
N SER A 179 -3.84 26.34 -1.84
CA SER A 179 -3.66 27.15 -3.06
C SER A 179 -4.98 27.50 -3.75
N ALA A 180 -5.98 26.61 -3.72
CA ALA A 180 -7.29 26.90 -4.28
C ALA A 180 -8.02 27.99 -3.49
N LEU A 181 -7.99 27.90 -2.14
CA LEU A 181 -8.65 28.88 -1.27
C LEU A 181 -7.98 30.25 -1.37
N VAL A 182 -6.63 30.31 -1.27
CA VAL A 182 -5.86 31.54 -1.46
C VAL A 182 -6.14 32.11 -2.86
N GLY A 183 -6.09 31.27 -3.91
CA GLY A 183 -6.32 31.71 -5.28
C GLY A 183 -7.70 32.32 -5.49
N VAL A 184 -8.77 31.67 -4.97
CA VAL A 184 -10.13 32.21 -5.06
C VAL A 184 -10.27 33.52 -4.26
N ALA A 185 -9.76 33.54 -3.03
CA ALA A 185 -9.81 34.73 -2.17
C ALA A 185 -9.04 35.91 -2.81
N SER A 186 -7.86 35.65 -3.38
CA SER A 186 -7.05 36.66 -4.07
C SER A 186 -7.76 37.19 -5.31
N VAL A 187 -8.30 36.32 -6.18
CA VAL A 187 -9.03 36.77 -7.39
C VAL A 187 -10.24 37.65 -7.01
N LEU A 188 -11.04 37.21 -6.02
CA LEU A 188 -12.20 37.98 -5.56
C LEU A 188 -11.80 39.29 -4.87
N GLY A 189 -10.77 39.25 -4.02
CA GLY A 189 -10.21 40.40 -3.32
C GLY A 189 -9.62 41.41 -4.28
N ILE A 190 -8.80 41.00 -5.24
CA ILE A 190 -8.24 41.87 -6.27
C ILE A 190 -9.38 42.50 -7.09
N ALA A 191 -10.33 41.71 -7.54
CA ALA A 191 -11.48 42.24 -8.30
C ALA A 191 -12.24 43.29 -7.49
N ALA A 192 -12.57 43.05 -6.21
CA ALA A 192 -13.23 43.98 -5.34
C ALA A 192 -12.44 45.30 -5.18
N VAL A 193 -11.13 45.22 -4.95
CA VAL A 193 -10.27 46.41 -4.86
C VAL A 193 -10.21 47.17 -6.17
N LEU A 194 -10.09 46.52 -7.32
CA LEU A 194 -10.08 47.17 -8.63
C LEU A 194 -11.39 47.92 -8.88
N PHE A 195 -12.55 47.33 -8.57
CA PHE A 195 -13.85 48.01 -8.68
C PHE A 195 -13.98 49.20 -7.71
N ALA A 196 -13.46 49.07 -6.49
CA ALA A 196 -13.46 50.16 -5.51
C ALA A 196 -12.56 51.33 -5.93
N LEU A 197 -11.46 51.06 -6.63
CA LEU A 197 -10.55 52.10 -7.11
C LEU A 197 -11.10 52.84 -8.33
N ASN A 198 -11.51 52.14 -9.37
CA ASN A 198 -12.12 52.76 -10.58
C ASN A 198 -12.85 51.70 -11.41
N VAL A 199 -14.17 51.84 -11.57
CA VAL A 199 -15.02 50.88 -12.28
C VAL A 199 -14.66 50.74 -13.77
N ARG A 200 -14.36 51.86 -14.46
CA ARG A 200 -14.01 51.81 -15.90
C ARG A 200 -12.73 51.04 -16.14
N LEU A 201 -11.73 51.32 -15.32
CA LEU A 201 -10.43 50.66 -15.41
C LEU A 201 -10.49 49.19 -14.99
N ALA A 202 -11.32 48.87 -13.97
CA ALA A 202 -11.58 47.49 -13.54
C ALA A 202 -12.24 46.68 -14.66
N LEU A 203 -13.24 47.22 -15.34
CA LEU A 203 -13.88 46.57 -16.49
C LEU A 203 -12.89 46.31 -17.62
N ALA A 204 -12.01 47.29 -17.95
CA ALA A 204 -10.97 47.10 -18.95
C ALA A 204 -9.97 45.99 -18.57
N ALA A 205 -9.54 45.97 -17.32
CA ALA A 205 -8.62 44.95 -16.80
C ALA A 205 -9.23 43.53 -16.78
N LEU A 206 -10.50 43.45 -16.28
CA LEU A 206 -11.16 42.15 -16.10
C LEU A 206 -11.82 41.62 -17.39
N ALA A 207 -11.96 42.44 -18.45
CA ALA A 207 -12.49 41.99 -19.75
C ALA A 207 -11.69 40.85 -20.40
N VAL A 208 -10.42 40.68 -20.01
CA VAL A 208 -9.56 39.62 -20.48
C VAL A 208 -9.84 38.29 -19.79
N LEU A 209 -10.41 38.28 -18.57
CA LEU A 209 -10.67 37.06 -17.81
C LEU A 209 -11.65 36.08 -18.50
N PRO A 210 -12.76 36.47 -19.10
CA PRO A 210 -13.62 35.57 -19.86
C PRO A 210 -12.88 34.92 -21.03
N VAL A 211 -11.99 35.64 -21.70
CA VAL A 211 -11.17 35.11 -22.81
C VAL A 211 -10.17 34.07 -22.27
N LEU A 212 -9.52 34.41 -21.15
CA LEU A 212 -8.61 33.46 -20.46
C LEU A 212 -9.39 32.23 -20.00
N GLY A 213 -10.60 32.39 -19.44
CA GLY A 213 -11.46 31.27 -19.05
C GLY A 213 -11.81 30.36 -20.23
N ALA A 214 -12.21 30.94 -21.36
CA ALA A 214 -12.50 30.18 -22.59
C ALA A 214 -11.24 29.45 -23.10
N ALA A 215 -10.09 30.15 -23.10
CA ALA A 215 -8.79 29.54 -23.47
C ALA A 215 -8.41 28.39 -22.53
N THR A 216 -8.64 28.52 -21.23
CA THR A 216 -8.39 27.47 -20.23
C THR A 216 -9.28 26.25 -20.46
N VAL A 217 -10.56 26.45 -20.77
CA VAL A 217 -11.49 25.35 -21.09
C VAL A 217 -11.04 24.64 -22.38
N GLY A 218 -10.71 25.41 -23.43
CA GLY A 218 -10.18 24.87 -24.70
C GLY A 218 -8.88 24.07 -24.50
N TYR A 219 -7.95 24.64 -23.75
CA TYR A 219 -6.72 23.95 -23.35
C TYR A 219 -7.01 22.61 -22.67
N ARG A 220 -7.91 22.58 -21.68
CA ARG A 220 -8.27 21.34 -20.96
C ARG A 220 -8.79 20.25 -21.87
N LEU A 221 -9.64 20.58 -22.83
CA LEU A 221 -10.20 19.60 -23.78
C LEU A 221 -9.09 18.99 -24.68
N VAL A 222 -8.15 19.80 -25.12
CA VAL A 222 -7.03 19.36 -25.98
C VAL A 222 -5.97 18.64 -25.14
N ALA A 223 -5.58 19.21 -24.02
CA ALA A 223 -4.56 18.69 -23.12
C ALA A 223 -4.94 17.31 -22.55
N ALA A 224 -6.22 17.08 -22.23
CA ALA A 224 -6.69 15.78 -21.73
C ALA A 224 -6.33 14.66 -22.71
N ARG A 225 -6.61 14.84 -24.01
CA ARG A 225 -6.28 13.84 -25.03
C ARG A 225 -4.77 13.65 -25.22
N ALA A 226 -4.00 14.75 -25.16
CA ALA A 226 -2.54 14.69 -25.30
C ALA A 226 -1.90 13.96 -24.11
N TYR A 227 -2.32 14.26 -22.89
CA TYR A 227 -1.85 13.61 -21.67
C TYR A 227 -2.30 12.15 -21.55
N ASP A 228 -3.51 11.80 -22.01
CA ASP A 228 -3.97 10.40 -22.06
C ASP A 228 -3.07 9.58 -22.97
N ARG A 229 -2.77 10.10 -24.16
CA ARG A 229 -1.87 9.44 -25.12
C ARG A 229 -0.45 9.31 -24.57
N GLN A 230 0.06 10.34 -23.89
CA GLN A 230 1.37 10.28 -23.23
C GLN A 230 1.40 9.21 -22.15
N ARG A 231 0.35 9.11 -21.31
CA ARG A 231 0.21 8.07 -20.26
C ARG A 231 0.18 6.66 -20.85
N GLU A 232 -0.53 6.46 -21.95
CA GLU A 232 -0.57 5.18 -22.67
C GLU A 232 0.83 4.76 -23.13
N GLN A 233 1.60 5.70 -23.72
CA GLN A 233 2.95 5.40 -24.18
C GLN A 233 3.93 5.17 -23.02
N VAL A 234 3.81 5.88 -21.90
CA VAL A 234 4.60 5.59 -20.68
C VAL A 234 4.29 4.19 -20.14
N ALA A 235 3.02 3.77 -20.16
CA ALA A 235 2.63 2.43 -19.74
C ALA A 235 3.27 1.35 -20.65
N ALA A 236 3.32 1.58 -21.97
CA ALA A 236 3.99 0.68 -22.91
C ALA A 236 5.51 0.58 -22.64
N VAL A 237 6.19 1.71 -22.40
CA VAL A 237 7.61 1.73 -22.01
C VAL A 237 7.86 0.93 -20.74
N ASN A 238 7.03 1.15 -19.70
CA ASN A 238 7.17 0.46 -18.42
C ASN A 238 6.91 -1.05 -18.53
N ALA A 239 5.89 -1.45 -19.30
CA ALA A 239 5.56 -2.86 -19.53
C ALA A 239 6.72 -3.58 -20.23
N HIS A 240 7.25 -3.00 -21.32
CA HIS A 240 8.36 -3.59 -22.06
C HIS A 240 9.65 -3.64 -21.22
N LEU A 241 9.94 -2.60 -20.43
CA LEU A 241 11.08 -2.59 -19.52
C LEU A 241 10.95 -3.68 -18.44
N GLN A 242 9.76 -3.82 -17.84
CA GLN A 242 9.49 -4.85 -16.84
C GLN A 242 9.66 -6.26 -17.42
N GLU A 243 9.14 -6.50 -18.61
CA GLU A 243 9.27 -7.77 -19.32
C GLU A 243 10.73 -8.08 -19.66
N SER A 244 11.46 -7.10 -20.24
CA SER A 244 12.88 -7.26 -20.60
C SER A 244 13.78 -7.53 -19.39
N VAL A 245 13.55 -6.84 -18.26
CA VAL A 245 14.31 -7.05 -17.02
C VAL A 245 13.97 -8.40 -16.38
N ALA A 246 12.70 -8.76 -16.33
CA ALA A 246 12.28 -10.06 -15.81
C ALA A 246 12.82 -11.22 -16.67
N GLY A 247 12.83 -11.05 -17.99
CA GLY A 247 13.29 -12.02 -18.97
C GLY A 247 14.77 -11.91 -19.36
N VAL A 248 15.58 -11.08 -18.68
CA VAL A 248 16.97 -10.75 -19.11
C VAL A 248 17.84 -11.99 -19.34
N LYS A 249 17.70 -13.04 -18.50
CA LYS A 249 18.44 -14.31 -18.67
C LYS A 249 18.10 -14.98 -19.99
N VAL A 250 16.84 -14.94 -20.42
CA VAL A 250 16.39 -15.53 -21.70
C VAL A 250 16.91 -14.69 -22.87
N VAL A 251 16.82 -13.36 -22.76
CA VAL A 251 17.33 -12.43 -23.79
C VAL A 251 18.83 -12.68 -24.02
N GLN A 252 19.62 -12.73 -22.95
CA GLN A 252 21.07 -12.98 -23.02
C GLN A 252 21.42 -14.38 -23.49
N ALA A 253 20.73 -15.41 -22.98
CA ALA A 253 20.97 -16.79 -23.38
C ALA A 253 20.71 -17.03 -24.89
N LEU A 254 19.81 -16.27 -25.48
CA LEU A 254 19.44 -16.37 -26.90
C LEU A 254 20.10 -15.31 -27.80
N GLY A 255 20.94 -14.41 -27.23
CA GLY A 255 21.63 -13.35 -27.99
C GLY A 255 20.67 -12.35 -28.64
N ARG A 256 19.55 -12.02 -27.98
CA ARG A 256 18.47 -11.16 -28.54
C ARG A 256 18.52 -9.72 -28.02
N GLU A 257 19.63 -9.27 -27.47
CA GLU A 257 19.79 -7.93 -26.88
C GLU A 257 19.52 -6.83 -27.91
N GLN A 258 20.05 -7.00 -29.14
CA GLN A 258 19.90 -6.01 -30.21
C GLN A 258 18.42 -5.85 -30.61
N ALA A 259 17.68 -6.95 -30.78
CA ALA A 259 16.26 -6.91 -31.11
C ALA A 259 15.43 -6.27 -30.00
N GLY A 260 15.78 -6.55 -28.72
CA GLY A 260 15.16 -5.88 -27.58
C GLY A 260 15.41 -4.37 -27.57
N LEU A 261 16.64 -3.94 -27.90
CA LEU A 261 16.99 -2.52 -28.00
C LEU A 261 16.22 -1.82 -29.11
N GLU A 262 16.08 -2.43 -30.29
CA GLU A 262 15.33 -1.87 -31.42
C GLU A 262 13.85 -1.66 -31.05
N THR A 263 13.20 -2.67 -30.45
CA THR A 263 11.83 -2.56 -29.96
C THR A 263 11.69 -1.44 -28.92
N PHE A 264 12.62 -1.36 -27.96
CA PHE A 264 12.63 -0.30 -26.96
C PHE A 264 12.78 1.10 -27.56
N GLN A 265 13.62 1.23 -28.59
CA GLN A 265 13.79 2.50 -29.33
C GLN A 265 12.49 2.94 -30.03
N GLU A 266 11.78 2.02 -30.68
CA GLU A 266 10.48 2.32 -31.33
C GLU A 266 9.45 2.83 -30.32
N ILE A 267 9.29 2.12 -29.20
CA ILE A 267 8.37 2.50 -28.11
C ILE A 267 8.81 3.85 -27.50
N GLY A 268 10.11 4.04 -27.30
CA GLY A 268 10.69 5.28 -26.78
C GLY A 268 10.44 6.48 -27.70
N LEU A 269 10.55 6.30 -29.02
CA LEU A 269 10.22 7.33 -30.00
C LEU A 269 8.73 7.68 -30.02
N ALA A 270 7.85 6.68 -29.87
CA ALA A 270 6.41 6.91 -29.75
C ALA A 270 6.07 7.73 -28.50
N TYR A 271 6.66 7.38 -27.36
CA TYR A 271 6.55 8.14 -26.11
C TYR A 271 7.07 9.57 -26.27
N ARG A 272 8.26 9.75 -26.86
CA ARG A 272 8.83 11.08 -27.12
C ARG A 272 7.89 11.95 -27.94
N ARG A 273 7.30 11.42 -29.02
CA ARG A 273 6.33 12.16 -29.86
C ARG A 273 5.10 12.58 -29.08
N ALA A 274 4.52 11.67 -28.28
CA ALA A 274 3.38 11.98 -27.43
C ALA A 274 3.71 13.05 -26.37
N SER A 275 4.89 12.95 -25.75
CA SER A 275 5.37 13.94 -24.78
C SER A 275 5.59 15.31 -25.39
N LEU A 276 6.20 15.39 -26.57
CA LEU A 276 6.39 16.66 -27.29
C LEU A 276 5.04 17.30 -27.67
N THR A 277 4.03 16.50 -28.04
CA THR A 277 2.68 17.01 -28.31
C THR A 277 2.05 17.59 -27.04
N ALA A 278 2.12 16.88 -25.90
CA ALA A 278 1.60 17.36 -24.63
C ALA A 278 2.31 18.64 -24.15
N LEU A 279 3.65 18.68 -24.26
CA LEU A 279 4.45 19.88 -23.95
C LEU A 279 4.12 21.04 -24.87
N GLY A 280 3.91 20.82 -26.18
CA GLY A 280 3.54 21.85 -27.13
C GLY A 280 2.19 22.48 -26.81
N VAL A 281 1.19 21.66 -26.44
CA VAL A 281 -0.13 22.14 -26.00
C VAL A 281 -0.01 22.98 -24.72
N GLN A 282 0.81 22.54 -23.76
CA GLN A 282 1.05 23.28 -22.52
C GLN A 282 1.78 24.61 -22.79
N ALA A 283 2.83 24.58 -23.59
CA ALA A 283 3.61 25.77 -23.91
C ALA A 283 2.76 26.84 -24.63
N LEU A 284 1.90 26.41 -25.56
CA LEU A 284 0.98 27.33 -26.25
C LEU A 284 0.00 27.98 -25.27
N TYR A 285 -0.55 27.22 -24.31
CA TYR A 285 -1.44 27.77 -23.30
C TYR A 285 -0.75 28.80 -22.39
N VAL A 286 0.46 28.50 -21.91
CA VAL A 286 1.23 29.42 -21.07
C VAL A 286 1.54 30.71 -21.86
N ALA A 287 2.02 30.59 -23.09
CA ALA A 287 2.31 31.76 -23.93
C ALA A 287 1.05 32.59 -24.23
N LEU A 288 -0.11 31.95 -24.45
CA LEU A 288 -1.38 32.65 -24.65
C LEU A 288 -1.83 33.37 -23.36
N ALA A 289 -1.69 32.75 -22.19
CA ALA A 289 -2.02 33.35 -20.91
C ALA A 289 -1.15 34.59 -20.62
N ASP A 290 0.15 34.51 -20.91
CA ASP A 290 1.10 35.64 -20.76
C ASP A 290 0.79 36.77 -21.77
N LEU A 291 0.41 36.43 -23.00
CA LEU A 291 -0.04 37.39 -23.98
C LEU A 291 -1.31 38.12 -23.50
N LEU A 292 -2.28 37.38 -22.97
CA LEU A 292 -3.50 37.96 -22.43
C LEU A 292 -3.23 38.87 -21.22
N ALA A 293 -2.29 38.50 -20.35
CA ALA A 293 -1.84 39.35 -19.24
C ALA A 293 -1.21 40.66 -19.76
N THR A 294 -0.38 40.54 -20.79
CA THR A 294 0.22 41.72 -21.45
C THR A 294 -0.84 42.61 -22.09
N VAL A 295 -1.84 42.05 -22.78
CA VAL A 295 -2.96 42.78 -23.37
C VAL A 295 -3.77 43.52 -22.28
N ALA A 296 -4.02 42.85 -21.14
CA ALA A 296 -4.69 43.50 -20.00
C ALA A 296 -3.84 44.66 -19.46
N THR A 297 -2.54 44.50 -19.33
CA THR A 297 -1.61 45.54 -18.88
C THR A 297 -1.60 46.73 -19.85
N VAL A 298 -1.56 46.49 -21.17
CA VAL A 298 -1.63 47.55 -22.19
C VAL A 298 -2.97 48.27 -22.15
N ALA A 299 -4.08 47.54 -22.01
CA ALA A 299 -5.41 48.15 -21.89
C ALA A 299 -5.51 49.06 -20.64
N VAL A 300 -4.99 48.61 -19.50
CA VAL A 300 -4.93 49.40 -18.28
C VAL A 300 -4.05 50.62 -18.43
N LEU A 301 -2.88 50.50 -19.08
CA LEU A 301 -1.99 51.64 -19.37
C LEU A 301 -2.68 52.67 -20.30
N TRP A 302 -3.33 52.19 -21.36
CA TRP A 302 -4.00 53.09 -22.33
C TRP A 302 -5.16 53.84 -21.69
N VAL A 303 -6.13 53.09 -21.11
CA VAL A 303 -7.32 53.68 -20.49
C VAL A 303 -6.94 54.47 -19.23
N GLY A 304 -6.04 53.94 -18.39
CA GLY A 304 -5.58 54.55 -17.17
C GLY A 304 -4.74 55.81 -17.43
N GLY A 305 -3.88 55.79 -18.45
CA GLY A 305 -3.09 56.97 -18.87
C GLY A 305 -3.98 58.14 -19.32
N ASP A 306 -5.07 57.86 -20.04
CA ASP A 306 -6.06 58.90 -20.43
C ASP A 306 -6.80 59.47 -19.21
N LEU A 307 -7.18 58.61 -18.24
CA LEU A 307 -7.79 59.01 -16.98
C LEU A 307 -6.81 59.83 -16.10
N VAL A 308 -5.54 59.53 -16.08
CA VAL A 308 -4.52 60.32 -15.36
C VAL A 308 -4.32 61.67 -16.03
N ARG A 309 -4.23 61.70 -17.37
CA ARG A 309 -4.09 62.95 -18.13
C ARG A 309 -5.28 63.90 -17.96
N SER A 310 -6.48 63.32 -17.80
CA SER A 310 -7.72 64.10 -17.51
C SER A 310 -7.90 64.42 -16.02
N HIS A 311 -6.91 64.12 -15.15
CA HIS A 311 -7.01 64.24 -13.68
C HIS A 311 -8.16 63.49 -13.04
N ALA A 312 -8.73 62.48 -13.72
CA ALA A 312 -9.78 61.63 -13.20
C ALA A 312 -9.25 60.43 -12.38
N LEU A 313 -7.93 60.15 -12.45
CA LEU A 313 -7.26 59.08 -11.72
C LEU A 313 -5.89 59.59 -11.23
N ALA A 314 -5.52 59.24 -9.99
CA ALA A 314 -4.19 59.49 -9.45
C ALA A 314 -3.14 58.54 -10.05
N VAL A 315 -1.88 59.00 -10.14
CA VAL A 315 -0.78 58.20 -10.71
C VAL A 315 -0.53 56.93 -9.91
N GLY A 316 -0.52 57.01 -8.56
CA GLY A 316 -0.35 55.85 -7.71
C GLY A 316 -1.47 54.82 -7.85
N ALA A 317 -2.73 55.30 -8.10
CA ALA A 317 -3.81 54.38 -8.40
C ALA A 317 -3.57 53.58 -9.70
N LEU A 318 -3.06 54.21 -10.76
CA LEU A 318 -2.67 53.49 -11.98
C LEU A 318 -1.58 52.45 -11.74
N VAL A 319 -0.57 52.78 -10.95
CA VAL A 319 0.50 51.84 -10.58
C VAL A 319 -0.07 50.67 -9.79
N ALA A 320 -0.96 50.92 -8.81
CA ALA A 320 -1.65 49.87 -8.07
C ALA A 320 -2.46 48.94 -9.00
N PHE A 321 -3.18 49.49 -9.98
CA PHE A 321 -3.87 48.68 -10.99
C PHE A 321 -2.94 47.77 -11.76
N LEU A 322 -1.79 48.25 -12.21
CA LEU A 322 -0.81 47.43 -12.91
C LEU A 322 -0.26 46.29 -12.04
N LEU A 323 0.02 46.56 -10.76
CA LEU A 323 0.46 45.56 -9.81
C LEU A 323 -0.62 44.49 -9.57
N TYR A 324 -1.87 44.88 -9.40
CA TYR A 324 -2.97 43.95 -9.23
C TYR A 324 -3.25 43.11 -10.48
N VAL A 325 -3.18 43.70 -11.66
CA VAL A 325 -3.37 42.96 -12.92
C VAL A 325 -2.30 41.89 -13.06
N THR A 326 -1.03 42.17 -12.75
CA THR A 326 0.01 41.16 -12.79
C THR A 326 -0.18 40.04 -11.77
N GLN A 327 -0.71 40.36 -10.57
CA GLN A 327 -1.01 39.38 -9.53
C GLN A 327 -2.25 38.53 -9.84
N LEU A 328 -3.15 38.97 -10.70
CA LEU A 328 -4.44 38.30 -10.95
C LEU A 328 -4.31 37.00 -11.75
N PHE A 329 -3.33 36.91 -12.65
CA PHE A 329 -3.22 35.78 -13.59
C PHE A 329 -2.65 34.52 -12.96
N ALA A 330 -1.70 34.65 -12.02
CA ALA A 330 -1.07 33.50 -11.36
C ALA A 330 -2.09 32.62 -10.59
N PRO A 331 -2.98 33.15 -9.74
CA PRO A 331 -4.01 32.36 -9.06
C PRO A 331 -4.96 31.63 -10.03
N VAL A 332 -5.33 32.26 -11.15
CA VAL A 332 -6.22 31.62 -12.15
C VAL A 332 -5.55 30.41 -12.78
N GLN A 333 -4.27 30.50 -13.14
CA GLN A 333 -3.50 29.37 -13.67
C GLN A 333 -3.32 28.27 -12.62
N GLN A 334 -3.06 28.64 -11.35
CA GLN A 334 -2.90 27.71 -10.23
C GLN A 334 -4.19 26.92 -9.96
N LEU A 335 -5.35 27.56 -10.01
CA LEU A 335 -6.65 26.90 -9.86
C LEU A 335 -6.87 25.79 -10.90
N ALA A 336 -6.42 26.02 -12.14
CA ALA A 336 -6.50 25.03 -13.20
C ALA A 336 -5.68 23.76 -12.88
N GLN A 337 -4.46 23.92 -12.32
CA GLN A 337 -3.60 22.79 -11.92
C GLN A 337 -4.13 22.07 -10.68
N THR A 338 -4.68 22.82 -9.73
CA THR A 338 -5.26 22.27 -8.50
C THR A 338 -6.44 21.35 -8.79
N TYR A 339 -7.23 21.64 -9.81
CA TYR A 339 -8.35 20.78 -10.20
C TYR A 339 -7.91 19.36 -10.60
N ASP A 340 -6.79 19.21 -11.28
CA ASP A 340 -6.26 17.90 -11.65
C ASP A 340 -5.80 17.10 -10.42
N THR A 341 -5.19 17.78 -9.46
CA THR A 341 -4.81 17.20 -8.18
C THR A 341 -6.04 16.78 -7.38
N TYR A 342 -7.08 17.59 -7.38
CA TYR A 342 -8.38 17.25 -6.76
C TYR A 342 -9.02 16.01 -7.38
N GLN A 343 -9.06 15.88 -8.71
CA GLN A 343 -9.61 14.71 -9.39
C GLN A 343 -8.83 13.42 -9.05
N ARG A 344 -7.50 13.50 -9.02
CA ARG A 344 -6.64 12.37 -8.63
C ARG A 344 -6.86 11.98 -7.17
N ALA A 345 -6.96 12.94 -6.27
CA ALA A 345 -7.21 12.70 -4.86
C ALA A 345 -8.59 12.07 -4.62
N LEU A 346 -9.64 12.52 -5.33
CA LEU A 346 -10.96 11.89 -5.28
C LEU A 346 -10.93 10.43 -5.75
N ALA A 347 -10.18 10.13 -6.81
CA ALA A 347 -10.02 8.76 -7.29
C ALA A 347 -9.31 7.90 -6.25
N GLY A 348 -8.22 8.39 -5.63
CA GLY A 348 -7.52 7.74 -4.52
C GLY A 348 -8.44 7.50 -3.31
N LEU A 349 -9.20 8.52 -2.92
CA LEU A 349 -10.14 8.43 -1.80
C LEU A 349 -11.23 7.37 -2.03
N ARG A 350 -11.77 7.27 -3.26
CA ARG A 350 -12.76 6.24 -3.61
C ARG A 350 -12.18 4.84 -3.48
N LYS A 351 -10.94 4.62 -3.93
CA LYS A 351 -10.24 3.33 -3.80
C LYS A 351 -10.01 2.97 -2.33
N ILE A 352 -9.52 3.92 -1.51
CA ILE A 352 -9.30 3.72 -0.08
C ILE A 352 -10.63 3.44 0.63
N SER A 353 -11.67 4.23 0.34
CA SER A 353 -13.01 4.03 0.91
C SER A 353 -13.61 2.68 0.50
N GLY A 354 -13.35 2.20 -0.71
CA GLY A 354 -13.73 0.87 -1.16
C GLY A 354 -13.13 -0.24 -0.30
N VAL A 355 -11.82 -0.14 0.03
CA VAL A 355 -11.18 -1.09 0.95
C VAL A 355 -11.78 -1.02 2.35
N LEU A 356 -11.98 0.19 2.88
CA LEU A 356 -12.55 0.38 4.23
C LEU A 356 -14.03 -0.04 4.32
N ALA A 357 -14.72 -0.14 3.19
CA ALA A 357 -16.09 -0.63 3.11
C ALA A 357 -16.20 -2.16 3.03
N GLU A 358 -15.08 -2.84 2.69
CA GLU A 358 -15.05 -4.31 2.63
C GLU A 358 -15.24 -4.87 4.04
N GLU A 359 -16.20 -5.76 4.21
CA GLU A 359 -16.43 -6.39 5.50
C GLU A 359 -15.55 -7.64 5.64
N PRO A 360 -14.95 -7.88 6.82
CA PRO A 360 -14.24 -9.12 7.07
C PRO A 360 -15.15 -10.33 6.87
N SER A 361 -14.78 -11.22 5.95
CA SER A 361 -15.55 -12.46 5.66
C SER A 361 -15.59 -13.42 6.84
N VAL A 362 -14.59 -13.34 7.72
CA VAL A 362 -14.48 -14.14 8.94
C VAL A 362 -14.26 -13.20 10.12
N ALA A 363 -15.18 -13.20 11.06
CA ALA A 363 -15.11 -12.39 12.28
C ALA A 363 -15.69 -13.13 13.49
N SER A 364 -15.26 -12.77 14.70
CA SER A 364 -15.91 -13.24 15.90
C SER A 364 -17.32 -12.64 16.01
N ARG A 365 -18.33 -13.48 16.26
CA ARG A 365 -19.70 -13.04 16.51
C ARG A 365 -19.78 -12.27 17.84
N PRO A 366 -20.72 -11.32 18.01
CA PRO A 366 -20.98 -10.73 19.32
C PRO A 366 -21.33 -11.83 20.32
N GLY A 367 -20.61 -11.88 21.46
CA GLY A 367 -20.80 -12.92 22.47
C GLY A 367 -20.08 -14.25 22.18
N ALA A 368 -19.21 -14.32 21.19
CA ALA A 368 -18.40 -15.49 20.89
C ALA A 368 -17.62 -15.98 22.13
N GLN A 369 -17.65 -17.28 22.37
CA GLN A 369 -17.04 -17.90 23.52
C GLN A 369 -15.52 -17.94 23.42
N ARG A 370 -14.80 -17.47 24.44
CA ARG A 370 -13.35 -17.60 24.53
C ARG A 370 -12.97 -19.01 24.95
N VAL A 371 -12.01 -19.59 24.24
CA VAL A 371 -11.48 -20.93 24.53
C VAL A 371 -10.17 -20.79 25.31
N ALA A 372 -10.11 -21.38 26.50
CA ALA A 372 -8.89 -21.40 27.30
C ALA A 372 -7.90 -22.45 26.78
N ARG A 373 -8.34 -23.71 26.56
CA ARG A 373 -7.56 -24.79 25.95
C ARG A 373 -8.51 -25.77 25.25
N LEU A 374 -8.14 -26.17 24.03
CA LEU A 374 -8.82 -27.22 23.27
C LEU A 374 -8.27 -28.59 23.63
N ARG A 375 -9.13 -29.61 23.57
CA ARG A 375 -8.67 -31.02 23.55
C ARG A 375 -8.12 -31.39 22.17
N GLY A 376 -8.61 -30.70 21.14
CA GLY A 376 -8.16 -30.86 19.77
C GLY A 376 -9.00 -31.81 18.93
N GLU A 377 -10.20 -32.17 19.35
CA GLU A 377 -11.16 -32.87 18.49
C GLU A 377 -11.68 -31.92 17.42
N LEU A 378 -11.67 -32.34 16.14
CA LEU A 378 -12.17 -31.55 15.03
C LEU A 378 -13.21 -32.36 14.25
N ALA A 379 -14.26 -31.68 13.77
CA ALA A 379 -15.24 -32.32 12.90
C ALA A 379 -15.74 -31.36 11.81
N LEU A 380 -15.92 -31.90 10.63
CA LEU A 380 -16.66 -31.27 9.54
C LEU A 380 -17.98 -32.03 9.40
N ALA A 381 -19.10 -31.32 9.45
CA ALA A 381 -20.44 -31.89 9.35
C ALA A 381 -21.17 -31.28 8.15
N GLY A 382 -21.30 -32.06 7.06
CA GLY A 382 -21.96 -31.68 5.81
C GLY A 382 -21.35 -30.42 5.17
N VAL A 383 -20.04 -30.26 5.23
CA VAL A 383 -19.36 -29.02 4.83
C VAL A 383 -19.29 -28.90 3.31
N SER A 384 -19.92 -27.84 2.79
CA SER A 384 -19.74 -27.39 1.41
C SER A 384 -19.12 -26.00 1.38
N PHE A 385 -18.20 -25.77 0.43
CA PHE A 385 -17.57 -24.47 0.27
C PHE A 385 -17.40 -24.10 -1.18
N ARG A 386 -17.70 -22.81 -1.50
CA ARG A 386 -17.51 -22.20 -2.80
C ARG A 386 -16.74 -20.88 -2.66
N TYR A 387 -15.67 -20.74 -3.42
CA TYR A 387 -14.96 -19.45 -3.49
C TYR A 387 -15.84 -18.38 -4.14
N PRO A 388 -15.77 -17.13 -3.69
CA PRO A 388 -16.49 -16.02 -4.31
C PRO A 388 -16.18 -15.92 -5.82
N GLY A 389 -17.23 -15.87 -6.65
CA GLY A 389 -17.08 -15.82 -8.10
C GLY A 389 -16.79 -17.15 -8.80
N ALA A 390 -16.58 -18.25 -8.09
CA ALA A 390 -16.41 -19.57 -8.70
C ALA A 390 -17.76 -20.21 -9.02
N SER A 391 -17.84 -20.91 -10.17
CA SER A 391 -19.03 -21.66 -10.57
C SER A 391 -19.13 -23.02 -9.89
N ARG A 392 -18.01 -23.61 -9.46
CA ARG A 392 -17.92 -24.95 -8.87
C ARG A 392 -17.68 -24.86 -7.38
N LEU A 393 -18.20 -25.86 -6.64
CA LEU A 393 -17.85 -26.09 -5.24
C LEU A 393 -16.40 -26.56 -5.15
N ALA A 394 -15.65 -26.01 -4.22
CA ALA A 394 -14.31 -26.49 -3.86
C ALA A 394 -14.37 -27.67 -2.89
N LEU A 395 -15.41 -27.72 -2.05
CA LEU A 395 -15.79 -28.85 -1.20
C LEU A 395 -17.30 -29.06 -1.30
N ALA A 396 -17.74 -30.32 -1.31
CA ALA A 396 -19.13 -30.70 -1.47
C ALA A 396 -19.49 -31.79 -0.44
N GLU A 397 -20.35 -31.43 0.53
CA GLU A 397 -20.91 -32.35 1.55
C GLU A 397 -19.83 -33.20 2.22
N VAL A 398 -18.80 -32.53 2.76
CA VAL A 398 -17.69 -33.23 3.43
C VAL A 398 -18.07 -33.49 4.89
N ASP A 399 -18.10 -34.78 5.24
CA ASP A 399 -18.18 -35.28 6.62
C ASP A 399 -16.82 -35.90 6.99
N LEU A 400 -16.21 -35.41 8.07
CA LEU A 400 -14.91 -35.90 8.54
C LEU A 400 -14.78 -35.61 10.04
N GLU A 401 -14.53 -36.64 10.82
CA GLU A 401 -14.23 -36.54 12.25
C GLU A 401 -12.74 -36.84 12.49
N ILE A 402 -12.07 -36.04 13.30
CA ILE A 402 -10.65 -36.16 13.65
C ILE A 402 -10.58 -36.18 15.18
N ALA A 403 -10.18 -37.32 15.74
CA ALA A 403 -10.10 -37.47 17.18
C ALA A 403 -8.97 -36.63 17.79
N ALA A 404 -9.12 -36.25 19.05
CA ALA A 404 -8.07 -35.55 19.79
C ALA A 404 -6.77 -36.37 19.82
N GLY A 405 -5.66 -35.73 19.43
CA GLY A 405 -4.34 -36.37 19.35
C GLY A 405 -4.12 -37.23 18.10
N GLN A 406 -5.08 -37.38 17.20
CA GLN A 406 -4.95 -38.15 15.96
C GLN A 406 -4.12 -37.40 14.92
N ARG A 407 -3.25 -38.13 14.22
CA ARG A 407 -2.45 -37.63 13.09
C ARG A 407 -3.12 -38.05 11.78
N LEU A 408 -3.60 -37.10 11.00
CA LEU A 408 -4.34 -37.31 9.75
C LEU A 408 -3.55 -36.79 8.56
N ALA A 409 -3.38 -37.63 7.52
CA ALA A 409 -2.87 -37.17 6.22
C ALA A 409 -4.03 -36.91 5.24
N LEU A 410 -4.02 -35.75 4.60
CA LEU A 410 -4.87 -35.42 3.45
C LEU A 410 -4.07 -35.65 2.17
N VAL A 411 -4.51 -36.56 1.33
CA VAL A 411 -3.89 -36.89 0.03
C VAL A 411 -4.89 -36.70 -1.12
N GLY A 412 -4.42 -36.59 -2.35
CA GLY A 412 -5.26 -36.44 -3.54
C GLY A 412 -4.61 -35.52 -4.58
N GLU A 413 -5.23 -35.40 -5.74
CA GLU A 413 -4.74 -34.59 -6.85
C GLU A 413 -4.66 -33.09 -6.51
N THR A 414 -3.85 -32.35 -7.27
CA THR A 414 -3.84 -30.88 -7.18
C THR A 414 -5.21 -30.31 -7.55
N GLY A 415 -5.72 -29.40 -6.72
CA GLY A 415 -7.07 -28.85 -6.93
C GLY A 415 -8.21 -29.71 -6.34
N ALA A 416 -7.93 -30.85 -5.68
CA ALA A 416 -8.96 -31.70 -5.08
C ALA A 416 -9.72 -31.09 -3.89
N GLY A 417 -9.24 -29.98 -3.29
CA GLY A 417 -9.86 -29.30 -2.15
C GLY A 417 -9.10 -29.42 -0.82
N LYS A 418 -7.94 -30.07 -0.78
CA LYS A 418 -7.13 -30.28 0.44
C LYS A 418 -6.78 -28.99 1.19
N SER A 419 -6.20 -28.01 0.49
CA SER A 419 -5.84 -26.71 1.09
C SER A 419 -7.08 -25.90 1.51
N THR A 420 -8.22 -26.05 0.82
CA THR A 420 -9.50 -25.45 1.22
C THR A 420 -9.98 -26.04 2.54
N LEU A 421 -9.86 -27.36 2.72
CA LEU A 421 -10.21 -28.04 3.96
C LEU A 421 -9.33 -27.54 5.11
N LEU A 422 -8.02 -27.43 4.90
CA LEU A 422 -7.08 -26.90 5.90
C LEU A 422 -7.41 -25.45 6.27
N LYS A 423 -7.76 -24.61 5.28
CA LYS A 423 -8.18 -23.20 5.52
C LYS A 423 -9.48 -23.10 6.33
N LEU A 424 -10.43 -24.01 6.14
CA LEU A 424 -11.65 -24.08 6.93
C LEU A 424 -11.36 -24.52 8.37
N LEU A 425 -10.49 -25.52 8.58
CA LEU A 425 -10.06 -25.93 9.92
C LEU A 425 -9.28 -24.80 10.63
N ALA A 426 -8.48 -24.01 9.93
CA ALA A 426 -7.82 -22.83 10.48
C ALA A 426 -8.77 -21.63 10.67
N ARG A 427 -10.03 -21.77 10.24
CA ARG A 427 -11.01 -20.70 10.16
C ARG A 427 -10.48 -19.45 9.44
N PHE A 428 -9.71 -19.65 8.36
CA PHE A 428 -9.39 -18.60 7.40
C PHE A 428 -10.56 -18.32 6.46
N LEU A 429 -11.44 -19.31 6.34
CA LEU A 429 -12.70 -19.28 5.59
C LEU A 429 -13.80 -19.88 6.48
N ASP A 430 -15.01 -19.36 6.37
CA ASP A 430 -16.21 -20.01 6.94
C ASP A 430 -16.91 -20.84 5.85
N PRO A 431 -17.50 -22.00 6.16
CA PRO A 431 -18.18 -22.84 5.18
C PRO A 431 -19.40 -22.16 4.58
N THR A 432 -19.72 -22.44 3.32
CA THR A 432 -20.93 -21.96 2.65
C THR A 432 -22.16 -22.69 3.22
N GLU A 433 -22.04 -24.00 3.44
CA GLU A 433 -23.05 -24.84 4.08
C GLU A 433 -22.37 -25.81 5.03
N GLY A 434 -23.11 -26.31 6.02
CA GLY A 434 -22.57 -27.19 7.05
C GLY A 434 -21.88 -26.46 8.20
N ARG A 435 -21.11 -27.19 8.99
CA ARG A 435 -20.43 -26.69 10.20
C ARG A 435 -19.04 -27.29 10.32
N VAL A 436 -18.11 -26.49 10.81
CA VAL A 436 -16.79 -26.95 11.27
C VAL A 436 -16.79 -26.83 12.79
N LEU A 437 -16.50 -27.91 13.47
CA LEU A 437 -16.56 -28.01 14.92
C LEU A 437 -15.16 -28.22 15.50
N ALA A 438 -14.89 -27.61 16.65
CA ALA A 438 -13.76 -27.93 17.51
C ALA A 438 -14.28 -28.26 18.91
N ASP A 439 -13.91 -29.43 19.44
CA ASP A 439 -14.41 -29.98 20.70
C ASP A 439 -15.95 -29.95 20.80
N GLY A 440 -16.66 -30.23 19.69
CA GLY A 440 -18.13 -30.20 19.59
C GLY A 440 -18.75 -28.81 19.41
N MET A 441 -17.98 -27.73 19.44
CA MET A 441 -18.45 -26.35 19.29
C MET A 441 -18.24 -25.85 17.86
N ASP A 442 -19.24 -25.18 17.26
CA ASP A 442 -19.10 -24.54 15.95
C ASP A 442 -18.02 -23.44 16.02
N LEU A 443 -17.06 -23.44 15.09
CA LEU A 443 -16.00 -22.44 15.05
C LEU A 443 -16.53 -21.01 14.97
N ARG A 444 -17.71 -20.80 14.38
CA ARG A 444 -18.35 -19.47 14.25
C ARG A 444 -18.80 -18.90 15.59
N ASP A 445 -19.01 -19.76 16.60
CA ASP A 445 -19.44 -19.35 17.93
C ASP A 445 -18.24 -19.15 18.89
N LEU A 446 -17.04 -19.48 18.44
CA LEU A 446 -15.79 -19.27 19.17
C LEU A 446 -15.17 -17.91 18.87
N ASP A 447 -14.54 -17.30 19.87
CA ASP A 447 -13.69 -16.12 19.66
C ASP A 447 -12.49 -16.51 18.78
N LEU A 448 -12.39 -15.84 17.63
CA LEU A 448 -11.43 -16.19 16.58
C LEU A 448 -9.97 -16.12 17.06
N GLN A 449 -9.65 -15.15 17.90
CA GLN A 449 -8.29 -14.97 18.40
C GLN A 449 -7.93 -16.07 19.40
N SER A 450 -8.82 -16.41 20.31
CA SER A 450 -8.61 -17.47 21.28
C SER A 450 -8.52 -18.85 20.63
N TYR A 451 -9.30 -19.10 19.57
CA TYR A 451 -9.21 -20.33 18.78
C TYR A 451 -7.88 -20.43 18.05
N ARG A 452 -7.50 -19.39 17.29
CA ARG A 452 -6.23 -19.39 16.52
C ARG A 452 -4.99 -19.45 17.40
N ALA A 453 -5.07 -18.97 18.64
CA ALA A 453 -3.99 -19.11 19.62
C ALA A 453 -3.73 -20.58 20.02
N GLN A 454 -4.66 -21.51 19.73
CA GLN A 454 -4.53 -22.96 19.97
C GLN A 454 -4.03 -23.72 18.73
N LEU A 455 -3.78 -23.00 17.62
CA LEU A 455 -3.37 -23.59 16.36
C LEU A 455 -1.87 -23.38 16.10
N GLY A 456 -1.19 -24.42 15.69
CA GLY A 456 0.08 -24.32 14.98
C GLY A 456 -0.19 -24.41 13.48
N PHE A 457 0.19 -23.39 12.72
CA PHE A 457 0.01 -23.39 11.27
C PHE A 457 1.34 -23.23 10.53
N VAL A 458 1.65 -24.18 9.64
CA VAL A 458 2.82 -24.12 8.78
C VAL A 458 2.33 -24.10 7.33
N PRO A 459 2.50 -22.95 6.62
CA PRO A 459 2.06 -22.83 5.24
C PRO A 459 2.99 -23.56 4.27
N GLN A 460 2.49 -23.80 3.07
CA GLN A 460 3.24 -24.42 1.96
C GLN A 460 4.52 -23.68 1.62
N GLU A 461 4.49 -22.35 1.56
CA GLU A 461 5.68 -21.51 1.42
C GLU A 461 6.07 -20.93 2.79
N PRO A 462 7.22 -21.34 3.37
CA PRO A 462 7.69 -20.81 4.64
C PRO A 462 7.93 -19.30 4.55
N PHE A 463 7.24 -18.52 5.39
CA PHE A 463 7.41 -17.08 5.44
C PHE A 463 8.12 -16.64 6.72
N LEU A 464 9.23 -15.91 6.57
CA LEU A 464 9.96 -15.28 7.66
C LEU A 464 9.94 -13.76 7.53
N PHE A 465 9.75 -13.09 8.64
CA PHE A 465 9.84 -11.64 8.74
C PHE A 465 11.29 -11.16 8.72
N SER A 466 11.55 -9.96 8.23
CA SER A 466 12.86 -9.30 8.31
C SER A 466 13.18 -8.91 9.77
N ALA A 467 13.52 -9.91 10.56
CA ALA A 467 13.78 -9.83 12.00
C ALA A 467 14.82 -10.91 12.35
N THR A 468 15.23 -11.03 13.60
CA THR A 468 16.13 -12.09 14.04
C THR A 468 15.45 -13.47 13.96
N ILE A 469 16.24 -14.54 13.90
CA ILE A 469 15.72 -15.92 13.95
C ILE A 469 14.93 -16.12 15.26
N ARG A 470 15.45 -15.62 16.39
CA ARG A 470 14.78 -15.65 17.69
C ARG A 470 13.39 -15.02 17.63
N GLU A 471 13.28 -13.81 17.08
CA GLU A 471 11.99 -13.11 16.93
C GLU A 471 11.05 -13.85 15.98
N ASN A 472 11.58 -14.45 14.91
CA ASN A 472 10.80 -15.26 14.00
C ASN A 472 10.22 -16.50 14.67
N ILE A 473 10.99 -17.22 15.49
CA ILE A 473 10.51 -18.38 16.26
C ILE A 473 9.50 -17.92 17.33
N ALA A 474 9.82 -16.83 18.06
CA ALA A 474 8.98 -16.28 19.13
C ALA A 474 7.71 -15.54 18.63
N PHE A 475 7.51 -15.43 17.31
CA PHE A 475 6.43 -14.62 16.74
C PHE A 475 5.04 -14.95 17.26
N GLY A 476 4.72 -16.22 17.46
CA GLY A 476 3.44 -16.68 18.03
C GLY A 476 3.33 -16.56 19.55
N ARG A 477 4.49 -16.39 20.25
CA ARG A 477 4.60 -16.25 21.70
C ARG A 477 5.69 -15.22 22.06
N PRO A 478 5.40 -13.90 21.89
CA PRO A 478 6.43 -12.85 22.00
C PRO A 478 7.13 -12.76 23.37
N GLY A 479 6.51 -13.28 24.44
CA GLY A 479 7.09 -13.34 25.79
C GLY A 479 7.93 -14.59 26.07
N ALA A 480 8.21 -15.45 25.08
CA ALA A 480 9.01 -16.66 25.27
C ALA A 480 10.45 -16.32 25.67
N SER A 481 11.00 -17.06 26.63
CA SER A 481 12.39 -16.92 27.02
C SER A 481 13.33 -17.44 25.91
N ARG A 482 14.59 -17.02 25.95
CA ARG A 482 15.62 -17.55 25.05
C ARG A 482 15.71 -19.08 25.14
N ALA A 483 15.62 -19.63 26.35
CA ALA A 483 15.65 -21.08 26.59
C ALA A 483 14.47 -21.80 25.93
N ASP A 484 13.26 -21.22 25.96
CA ASP A 484 12.08 -21.79 25.28
C ASP A 484 12.28 -21.83 23.76
N VAL A 485 12.82 -20.75 23.18
CA VAL A 485 13.12 -20.64 21.74
C VAL A 485 14.16 -21.69 21.33
N GLU A 486 15.25 -21.81 22.08
CA GLU A 486 16.29 -22.82 21.84
C GLU A 486 15.76 -24.26 22.00
N ALA A 487 14.89 -24.50 22.99
CA ALA A 487 14.26 -25.81 23.18
C ALA A 487 13.36 -26.18 21.99
N ALA A 488 12.55 -25.24 21.49
CA ALA A 488 11.75 -25.46 20.31
C ALA A 488 12.59 -25.72 19.06
N ALA A 489 13.70 -25.01 18.88
CA ALA A 489 14.61 -25.20 17.76
C ALA A 489 15.35 -26.58 17.85
N ARG A 490 15.76 -27.02 19.04
CA ARG A 490 16.34 -28.36 19.26
C ARG A 490 15.34 -29.46 18.94
N ALA A 491 14.09 -29.29 19.34
CA ALA A 491 13.06 -30.31 19.12
C ALA A 491 12.77 -30.55 17.62
N VAL A 492 12.99 -29.58 16.77
CA VAL A 492 12.85 -29.70 15.31
C VAL A 492 14.19 -29.91 14.60
N GLY A 493 15.30 -30.05 15.33
CA GLY A 493 16.63 -30.24 14.75
C GLY A 493 17.22 -29.00 14.06
N ALA A 494 16.69 -27.80 14.34
CA ALA A 494 17.16 -26.55 13.73
C ALA A 494 18.34 -25.91 14.49
N HIS A 495 18.59 -26.31 15.74
CA HIS A 495 19.51 -25.62 16.65
C HIS A 495 20.94 -25.51 16.10
N GLU A 496 21.51 -26.62 15.63
CA GLU A 496 22.89 -26.65 15.12
C GLU A 496 23.06 -25.76 13.87
N ALA A 497 22.08 -25.81 12.95
CA ALA A 497 22.09 -24.99 11.75
C ALA A 497 21.98 -23.50 12.10
N ILE A 498 21.19 -23.16 13.13
CA ILE A 498 21.04 -21.75 13.59
C ILE A 498 22.35 -21.29 14.24
N GLU A 499 22.98 -22.09 15.12
CA GLU A 499 24.22 -21.70 15.79
C GLU A 499 25.41 -21.59 14.82
N ALA A 500 25.39 -22.29 13.69
CA ALA A 500 26.39 -22.17 12.64
C ALA A 500 26.30 -20.85 11.85
N LEU A 501 25.20 -20.13 11.93
CA LEU A 501 25.04 -18.84 11.26
C LEU A 501 25.80 -17.73 12.00
N PRO A 502 26.31 -16.70 11.28
CA PRO A 502 26.92 -15.52 11.90
C PRO A 502 25.93 -14.83 12.84
N GLY A 503 26.17 -14.89 14.16
CA GLY A 503 25.27 -14.32 15.19
C GLY A 503 24.21 -15.29 15.72
N GLY A 504 24.15 -16.54 15.25
CA GLY A 504 23.25 -17.57 15.76
C GLY A 504 21.77 -17.13 15.75
N TYR A 505 21.10 -17.21 16.88
CA TYR A 505 19.70 -16.77 17.03
C TYR A 505 19.45 -15.29 16.79
N GLU A 506 20.47 -14.44 16.91
CA GLU A 506 20.39 -13.00 16.63
C GLU A 506 20.70 -12.67 15.15
N HIS A 507 20.93 -13.70 14.32
CA HIS A 507 21.05 -13.52 12.87
C HIS A 507 19.78 -12.92 12.31
N VAL A 508 19.92 -11.76 11.62
CA VAL A 508 18.80 -11.07 10.97
C VAL A 508 18.52 -11.72 9.62
N VAL A 509 17.34 -12.27 9.49
CA VAL A 509 16.89 -12.90 8.23
C VAL A 509 16.50 -11.80 7.25
N GLY A 510 17.02 -11.85 6.03
CA GLY A 510 16.64 -10.94 4.97
C GLY A 510 15.17 -11.08 4.56
N GLU A 511 14.73 -10.22 3.63
CA GLU A 511 13.36 -10.24 3.12
C GLU A 511 12.91 -11.64 2.71
N ARG A 512 11.81 -12.12 3.28
CA ARG A 512 11.24 -13.47 3.09
C ARG A 512 12.21 -14.62 3.41
N GLY A 513 13.23 -14.38 4.23
CA GLY A 513 14.17 -15.41 4.62
C GLY A 513 15.20 -15.81 3.55
N ARG A 514 15.52 -14.90 2.60
CA ARG A 514 16.45 -15.19 1.48
C ARG A 514 17.87 -15.56 1.91
N SER A 515 18.28 -15.23 3.13
CA SER A 515 19.59 -15.62 3.68
C SER A 515 19.65 -17.08 4.14
N LEU A 516 18.51 -17.76 4.22
CA LEU A 516 18.39 -19.15 4.64
C LEU A 516 18.03 -20.06 3.47
N SER A 517 18.47 -21.32 3.50
CA SER A 517 18.00 -22.35 2.58
C SER A 517 16.50 -22.65 2.77
N ALA A 518 15.87 -23.30 1.81
CA ALA A 518 14.44 -23.64 1.89
C ALA A 518 14.11 -24.52 3.12
N GLY A 519 14.95 -25.48 3.43
CA GLY A 519 14.76 -26.35 4.58
C GLY A 519 14.99 -25.65 5.91
N GLU A 520 16.02 -24.80 6.04
CA GLU A 520 16.23 -24.00 7.25
C GLU A 520 15.02 -23.08 7.52
N ARG A 521 14.46 -22.43 6.48
CA ARG A 521 13.22 -21.66 6.64
C ARG A 521 12.07 -22.52 7.15
N GLN A 522 11.94 -23.75 6.65
CA GLN A 522 10.89 -24.66 7.07
C GLN A 522 11.06 -25.11 8.52
N LEU A 523 12.29 -25.45 8.93
CA LEU A 523 12.61 -25.78 10.31
C LEU A 523 12.32 -24.64 11.27
N VAL A 524 12.65 -23.39 10.91
CA VAL A 524 12.30 -22.18 11.70
C VAL A 524 10.77 -22.02 11.82
N CYS A 525 10.01 -22.26 10.74
CA CYS A 525 8.55 -22.22 10.79
C CYS A 525 7.96 -23.35 11.66
N LEU A 526 8.55 -24.56 11.64
CA LEU A 526 8.15 -25.65 12.52
C LEU A 526 8.45 -25.33 13.99
N ALA A 527 9.64 -24.76 14.28
CA ALA A 527 9.99 -24.30 15.64
C ALA A 527 9.01 -23.22 16.14
N ARG A 528 8.62 -22.26 15.27
CA ARG A 528 7.57 -21.25 15.56
C ARG A 528 6.25 -21.90 15.93
N ALA A 529 5.80 -22.87 15.15
CA ALA A 529 4.54 -23.58 15.40
C ALA A 529 4.60 -24.40 16.70
N LEU A 530 5.73 -25.03 17.00
CA LEU A 530 5.93 -25.81 18.22
C LEU A 530 5.95 -24.95 19.48
N LEU A 531 6.60 -23.77 19.43
CA LEU A 531 6.75 -22.87 20.57
C LEU A 531 5.41 -22.38 21.13
N VAL A 532 4.38 -22.29 20.31
CA VAL A 532 3.01 -21.90 20.73
C VAL A 532 2.36 -22.99 21.60
N ASP A 533 2.87 -24.24 21.58
CA ASP A 533 2.27 -25.43 22.21
C ASP A 533 0.81 -25.63 21.78
N PRO A 534 0.57 -25.79 20.47
CA PRO A 534 -0.80 -25.83 19.94
C PRO A 534 -1.51 -27.15 20.29
N ALA A 535 -2.83 -27.09 20.49
CA ALA A 535 -3.69 -28.26 20.59
C ALA A 535 -3.91 -28.94 19.23
N VAL A 536 -3.93 -28.14 18.16
CA VAL A 536 -4.11 -28.58 16.78
C VAL A 536 -2.97 -28.05 15.91
N LEU A 537 -2.35 -28.92 15.13
CA LEU A 537 -1.30 -28.60 14.18
C LEU A 537 -1.81 -28.81 12.75
N LEU A 538 -1.71 -27.77 11.94
CA LEU A 538 -2.13 -27.77 10.53
C LEU A 538 -0.89 -27.54 9.67
N LEU A 539 -0.53 -28.51 8.83
CA LEU A 539 0.65 -28.46 7.98
C LEU A 539 0.23 -28.54 6.51
N ASP A 540 0.56 -27.52 5.73
CA ASP A 540 0.47 -27.54 4.28
C ASP A 540 1.85 -27.86 3.74
N GLU A 541 2.15 -29.15 3.51
CA GLU A 541 3.48 -29.65 3.22
C GLU A 541 3.96 -29.25 1.82
N ALA A 542 5.10 -28.56 1.74
CA ALA A 542 5.87 -28.40 0.52
C ALA A 542 7.33 -28.73 0.75
N THR A 543 7.68 -29.99 0.59
CA THR A 543 9.09 -30.46 0.54
C THR A 543 9.60 -30.56 -0.91
N ALA A 544 8.97 -29.88 -1.85
CA ALA A 544 9.42 -29.85 -3.24
C ALA A 544 10.78 -29.14 -3.34
N ASN A 545 11.78 -29.81 -3.93
CA ASN A 545 13.14 -29.31 -4.19
C ASN A 545 14.10 -29.20 -2.97
N LEU A 546 13.93 -30.02 -1.93
CA LEU A 546 14.95 -30.18 -0.90
C LEU A 546 15.91 -31.31 -1.29
N ASP A 547 17.18 -31.17 -0.87
CA ASP A 547 18.09 -32.28 -0.96
C ASP A 547 17.67 -33.43 -0.01
N PRO A 548 18.04 -34.71 -0.29
CA PRO A 548 17.54 -35.83 0.47
C PRO A 548 17.86 -35.81 1.96
N ALA A 549 19.01 -35.24 2.37
CA ALA A 549 19.41 -35.18 3.78
C ALA A 549 18.56 -34.15 4.55
N LEU A 550 18.37 -32.99 3.97
CA LEU A 550 17.54 -31.92 4.54
C LEU A 550 16.06 -32.31 4.56
N ASP A 551 15.59 -33.03 3.54
CA ASP A 551 14.24 -33.59 3.51
C ASP A 551 14.01 -34.58 4.66
N ALA A 552 14.93 -35.51 4.91
CA ALA A 552 14.84 -36.44 6.04
C ALA A 552 14.80 -35.69 7.39
N GLN A 553 15.56 -34.60 7.53
CA GLN A 553 15.56 -33.77 8.72
C GLN A 553 14.21 -33.06 8.91
N VAL A 554 13.64 -32.50 7.86
CA VAL A 554 12.31 -31.84 7.90
C VAL A 554 11.21 -32.86 8.22
N GLN A 555 11.28 -34.09 7.65
CA GLN A 555 10.31 -35.14 7.95
C GLN A 555 10.40 -35.60 9.43
N ALA A 556 11.61 -35.74 9.96
CA ALA A 556 11.82 -36.05 11.38
C ALA A 556 11.25 -34.92 12.27
N ALA A 557 11.45 -33.65 11.88
CA ALA A 557 10.91 -32.51 12.58
C ALA A 557 9.36 -32.49 12.56
N ILE A 558 8.73 -32.77 11.41
CA ILE A 558 7.28 -32.90 11.30
C ILE A 558 6.74 -33.96 12.24
N THR A 559 7.38 -35.15 12.27
CA THR A 559 6.99 -36.24 13.15
C THR A 559 7.11 -35.85 14.63
N ALA A 560 8.22 -35.21 15.00
CA ALA A 560 8.45 -34.73 16.36
C ALA A 560 7.39 -33.69 16.82
N VAL A 561 7.06 -32.73 15.94
CA VAL A 561 6.05 -31.69 16.24
C VAL A 561 4.63 -32.27 16.28
N ALA A 562 4.34 -33.30 15.48
CA ALA A 562 3.02 -33.95 15.40
C ALA A 562 2.71 -34.83 16.62
N THR A 563 3.73 -35.30 17.36
CA THR A 563 3.54 -36.23 18.47
C THR A 563 2.76 -35.62 19.63
N GLY A 564 1.68 -36.29 20.07
CA GLY A 564 0.85 -35.88 21.22
C GLY A 564 -0.13 -34.74 20.93
N ARG A 565 -0.35 -34.41 19.65
CA ARG A 565 -1.26 -33.34 19.21
C ARG A 565 -2.14 -33.80 18.07
N THR A 566 -3.32 -33.24 17.96
CA THR A 566 -4.14 -33.41 16.75
C THR A 566 -3.43 -32.75 15.58
N THR A 567 -3.10 -33.52 14.56
CA THR A 567 -2.31 -33.03 13.42
C THR A 567 -3.01 -33.34 12.11
N VAL A 568 -3.16 -32.34 11.26
CA VAL A 568 -3.65 -32.50 9.89
C VAL A 568 -2.56 -32.05 8.93
N VAL A 569 -2.09 -32.98 8.10
CA VAL A 569 -1.00 -32.74 7.12
C VAL A 569 -1.54 -32.92 5.71
N ILE A 570 -1.32 -31.94 4.83
CA ILE A 570 -1.48 -32.17 3.40
C ILE A 570 -0.20 -32.85 2.91
N ALA A 571 -0.29 -34.15 2.64
CA ALA A 571 0.86 -34.93 2.22
C ALA A 571 0.99 -34.94 0.69
N HIS A 572 2.00 -34.28 0.16
CA HIS A 572 2.40 -34.35 -1.24
C HIS A 572 3.28 -35.59 -1.53
N ARG A 573 3.88 -36.14 -0.47
CA ARG A 573 4.63 -37.42 -0.53
C ARG A 573 3.87 -38.50 0.22
N LEU A 574 3.70 -39.63 -0.43
CA LEU A 574 3.01 -40.77 0.20
C LEU A 574 3.77 -41.34 1.41
N SER A 575 5.10 -41.16 1.48
CA SER A 575 5.91 -41.52 2.66
C SER A 575 5.52 -40.72 3.91
N THR A 576 5.08 -39.47 3.79
CA THR A 576 4.52 -38.70 4.91
C THR A 576 3.17 -39.26 5.33
N ALA A 577 2.32 -39.62 4.36
CA ALA A 577 1.01 -40.24 4.65
C ALA A 577 1.13 -41.58 5.37
N GLU A 578 2.12 -42.39 5.03
CA GLU A 578 2.42 -43.68 5.66
C GLU A 578 2.71 -43.55 7.17
N GLN A 579 3.30 -42.44 7.62
CA GLN A 579 3.67 -42.20 9.01
C GLN A 579 2.50 -41.67 9.87
N MET A 580 1.34 -41.39 9.27
CA MET A 580 0.17 -40.86 9.95
C MET A 580 -0.75 -42.01 10.39
N ASP A 581 -1.55 -41.75 11.45
CA ASP A 581 -2.46 -42.74 11.99
C ASP A 581 -3.63 -43.02 11.04
N ARG A 582 -4.02 -42.04 10.22
CA ARG A 582 -5.14 -42.12 9.28
C ARG A 582 -4.85 -41.34 8.02
N VAL A 583 -5.31 -41.82 6.90
CA VAL A 583 -5.18 -41.20 5.58
C VAL A 583 -6.57 -40.98 5.00
N VAL A 584 -6.81 -39.76 4.53
CA VAL A 584 -8.04 -39.38 3.85
C VAL A 584 -7.70 -38.94 2.43
N VAL A 585 -8.29 -39.59 1.45
CA VAL A 585 -8.17 -39.24 0.04
C VAL A 585 -9.28 -38.26 -0.32
N VAL A 586 -8.88 -37.08 -0.77
CA VAL A 586 -9.82 -36.06 -1.26
C VAL A 586 -9.77 -36.03 -2.78
N ALA A 587 -10.93 -36.17 -3.42
CA ALA A 587 -11.08 -36.06 -4.86
C ALA A 587 -12.32 -35.23 -5.24
N SER A 588 -12.15 -34.28 -6.14
CA SER A 588 -13.26 -33.41 -6.62
C SER A 588 -14.08 -32.76 -5.50
N GLY A 589 -13.43 -32.38 -4.41
CA GLY A 589 -14.07 -31.73 -3.26
C GLY A 589 -14.82 -32.66 -2.31
N ARG A 590 -14.67 -33.97 -2.43
CA ARG A 590 -15.31 -34.99 -1.56
C ARG A 590 -14.26 -35.91 -0.95
N VAL A 591 -14.58 -36.52 0.19
CA VAL A 591 -13.82 -37.62 0.75
C VAL A 591 -14.11 -38.87 -0.09
N LEU A 592 -13.06 -39.44 -0.71
CA LEU A 592 -13.17 -40.61 -1.56
C LEU A 592 -12.83 -41.90 -0.82
N GLU A 593 -11.73 -41.87 -0.05
CA GLU A 593 -11.24 -43.01 0.74
C GLU A 593 -10.81 -42.50 2.11
N ASP A 594 -10.99 -43.33 3.13
CA ASP A 594 -10.71 -43.01 4.53
C ASP A 594 -10.33 -44.29 5.27
N GLY A 595 -9.14 -44.33 5.84
CA GLY A 595 -8.64 -45.50 6.56
C GLY A 595 -7.17 -45.37 6.97
N THR A 596 -6.61 -46.40 7.52
CA THR A 596 -5.16 -46.51 7.79
C THR A 596 -4.38 -46.77 6.49
N HIS A 597 -3.09 -46.47 6.48
CA HIS A 597 -2.22 -46.77 5.35
C HIS A 597 -2.34 -48.25 4.91
N ALA A 598 -2.31 -49.18 5.87
CA ALA A 598 -2.38 -50.62 5.61
C ALA A 598 -3.71 -51.06 4.97
N GLU A 599 -4.82 -50.50 5.41
CA GLU A 599 -6.15 -50.76 4.83
C GLU A 599 -6.26 -50.24 3.39
N LEU A 600 -5.81 -48.99 3.16
CA LEU A 600 -5.93 -48.36 1.87
C LEU A 600 -5.01 -48.93 0.78
N VAL A 601 -3.83 -49.43 1.16
CA VAL A 601 -2.91 -50.13 0.22
C VAL A 601 -3.51 -51.46 -0.26
N GLY A 602 -4.42 -52.08 0.53
CA GLY A 602 -5.10 -53.32 0.14
C GLY A 602 -6.47 -53.14 -0.52
N ALA A 603 -6.99 -51.88 -0.60
CA ALA A 603 -8.37 -51.62 -0.98
C ALA A 603 -8.66 -51.48 -2.49
N GLY A 604 -7.64 -51.50 -3.36
CA GLY A 604 -7.80 -51.33 -4.81
C GLY A 604 -8.15 -49.92 -5.27
N GLY A 605 -8.12 -48.94 -4.36
CA GLY A 605 -8.56 -47.58 -4.58
C GLY A 605 -7.54 -46.65 -5.23
N TRP A 606 -7.78 -45.37 -5.16
CA TRP A 606 -6.89 -44.31 -5.66
C TRP A 606 -5.55 -44.33 -4.90
N TYR A 607 -5.62 -44.50 -3.58
CA TYR A 607 -4.43 -44.50 -2.72
C TYR A 607 -3.46 -45.66 -3.09
N GLN A 608 -3.96 -46.89 -3.26
CA GLN A 608 -3.14 -48.03 -3.66
C GLN A 608 -2.46 -47.78 -5.01
N ARG A 609 -3.22 -47.35 -6.04
CA ARG A 609 -2.64 -47.08 -7.36
C ARG A 609 -1.55 -46.01 -7.32
N SER A 610 -1.75 -44.96 -6.54
CA SER A 610 -0.76 -43.90 -6.37
C SER A 610 0.48 -44.36 -5.62
N TRP A 611 0.30 -45.23 -4.59
CA TRP A 611 1.38 -45.84 -3.84
C TRP A 611 2.23 -46.76 -4.70
N GLU A 612 1.62 -47.65 -5.46
CA GLU A 612 2.28 -48.56 -6.38
C GLU A 612 3.08 -47.82 -7.47
N ALA A 613 2.47 -46.77 -8.05
CA ALA A 613 3.14 -45.94 -9.04
C ALA A 613 4.39 -45.23 -8.45
N THR A 614 4.28 -44.74 -7.22
CA THR A 614 5.42 -44.08 -6.52
C THR A 614 6.54 -45.08 -6.22
N ARG A 615 6.20 -46.27 -5.75
CA ARG A 615 7.20 -47.34 -5.49
C ARG A 615 7.89 -47.80 -6.77
N ALA A 616 7.14 -47.97 -7.86
CA ALA A 616 7.70 -48.34 -9.16
C ALA A 616 8.69 -47.28 -9.68
N ALA A 617 8.35 -45.99 -9.52
CA ALA A 617 9.21 -44.87 -9.91
C ALA A 617 10.52 -44.84 -9.07
N LEU A 618 10.44 -45.07 -7.76
CA LEU A 618 11.61 -45.16 -6.88
C LEU A 618 12.50 -46.36 -7.23
N ALA A 619 11.93 -47.51 -7.52
CA ALA A 619 12.67 -48.70 -7.92
C ALA A 619 13.38 -48.52 -9.28
N ALA A 620 12.73 -47.87 -10.25
CA ALA A 620 13.32 -47.55 -11.55
C ALA A 620 14.46 -46.52 -11.43
N GLY A 621 14.32 -45.52 -10.56
CA GLY A 621 15.36 -44.51 -10.29
C GLY A 621 16.59 -45.07 -9.62
N SER A 622 16.44 -46.08 -8.73
CA SER A 622 17.54 -46.78 -8.08
C SER A 622 18.29 -47.75 -9.02
N ALA A 623 17.56 -48.34 -9.97
CA ALA A 623 18.16 -49.20 -11.00
C ALA A 623 19.04 -48.42 -12.00
N GLY A 624 18.59 -47.19 -12.41
CA GLY A 624 19.36 -46.32 -13.28
C GLY A 624 20.62 -45.70 -12.64
N ALA A 625 20.64 -45.54 -11.32
CA ALA A 625 21.82 -45.08 -10.58
C ALA A 625 22.88 -46.19 -10.38
N GLY A 626 22.46 -47.45 -10.33
CA GLY A 626 23.34 -48.60 -10.25
C GLY A 626 24.14 -48.87 -11.52
N ASP A 627 23.51 -48.68 -12.69
CA ASP A 627 24.19 -48.90 -13.99
C ASP A 627 25.18 -47.76 -14.34
N ALA A 628 24.98 -46.54 -13.86
CA ALA A 628 25.92 -45.44 -14.06
C ALA A 628 27.21 -45.58 -13.21
N ALA A 629 27.14 -46.25 -12.07
CA ALA A 629 28.31 -46.50 -11.21
C ALA A 629 29.21 -47.66 -11.69
N THR A 630 28.68 -48.55 -12.55
CA THR A 630 29.45 -49.67 -13.15
C THR A 630 30.06 -49.34 -14.52
N ALA A 631 29.77 -48.16 -15.11
CA ALA A 631 30.31 -47.72 -16.41
C ALA A 631 31.53 -46.78 -16.30
N VAL A 632 32.03 -46.50 -15.09
CA VAL A 632 33.26 -45.72 -14.83
C VAL A 632 34.17 -46.53 -13.91
N GLY A 633 34.60 -47.66 -14.39
CA GLY A 633 35.64 -48.51 -13.81
C GLY A 633 36.68 -48.86 -14.87
#